data_5615f5990df2e05babeec0ac2025fe37
#
_entry.id   5615f5990df2e05babeec0ac2025fe37
#
_cell.length_a   1.000
_cell.length_b   1.000
_cell.length_c   1.000
_cell.angle_alpha   90.00
_cell.angle_beta   90.00
_cell.angle_gamma   90.00
#
_symmetry.space_group_name_H-M   'P 1'
#
loop_
_entity.id
_entity.type
_entity.pdbx_description
1 polymer ?
#
loop_
_entity_poly.entity_id
_entity_poly.type
_entity_poly.pdbx_seq_one_letter_code
_entity_poly.pdbx_strand_id
1 'polypeptide(L)'
;PYDPEGARALMEEAGMADFEHELISIDDDWRRSTTDAAAAQIRDAGIPVRRTILPGSTFWNDWAKFPFSSTNWNHRPLGIQTLQLAYRSGVDWNEFGYSNPEFDALLAEASSIADADARREVMGRIQAMILEDGVTIQPYWRPLFRHYVDGFVGLDMHIAYFPNLWFWGRAA
;
A
#
# COMPACT_ATOMS: atom_id res chain seq x y z
N PRO A 1 -9.81 14.97 -1.92
CA PRO A 1 -9.20 16.25 -2.30
C PRO A 1 -7.99 16.54 -1.40
N TYR A 2 -6.99 17.23 -1.91
CA TYR A 2 -5.87 17.71 -1.10
C TYR A 2 -6.36 18.87 -0.22
N ASP A 3 -6.35 18.67 1.09
CA ASP A 3 -6.87 19.64 2.08
C ASP A 3 -5.94 19.69 3.31
N PRO A 4 -4.82 20.41 3.23
CA PRO A 4 -3.87 20.52 4.33
C PRO A 4 -4.42 21.32 5.51
N GLU A 5 -5.31 22.30 5.27
CA GLU A 5 -5.92 23.08 6.33
C GLU A 5 -6.92 22.22 7.13
N GLY A 6 -7.75 21.44 6.45
CA GLY A 6 -8.64 20.47 7.09
C GLY A 6 -7.90 19.40 7.87
N ALA A 7 -6.80 18.86 7.32
CA ALA A 7 -5.96 17.91 8.03
C ALA A 7 -5.38 18.50 9.33
N ARG A 8 -4.90 19.73 9.28
CA ARG A 8 -4.40 20.44 10.46
C ARG A 8 -5.48 20.69 11.50
N ALA A 9 -6.66 21.10 11.06
CA ALA A 9 -7.80 21.33 11.97
C ALA A 9 -8.21 20.03 12.71
N LEU A 10 -8.22 18.88 12.01
CA LEU A 10 -8.46 17.57 12.63
C LEU A 10 -7.40 17.20 13.67
N MET A 11 -6.13 17.51 13.40
CA MET A 11 -5.05 17.30 14.38
C MET A 11 -5.21 18.18 15.61
N GLU A 12 -5.64 19.43 15.43
CA GLU A 12 -5.93 20.36 16.53
C GLU A 12 -7.13 19.87 17.36
N GLU A 13 -8.21 19.43 16.71
CA GLU A 13 -9.39 18.84 17.36
C GLU A 13 -9.05 17.58 18.17
N ALA A 14 -8.17 16.74 17.63
CA ALA A 14 -7.67 15.55 18.32
C ALA A 14 -6.69 15.85 19.47
N GLY A 15 -6.27 17.11 19.67
CA GLY A 15 -5.25 17.48 20.63
C GLY A 15 -3.84 17.00 20.28
N MET A 16 -3.58 16.74 18.99
CA MET A 16 -2.35 16.17 18.46
C MET A 16 -1.54 17.14 17.60
N ALA A 17 -1.88 18.42 17.60
CA ALA A 17 -1.25 19.43 16.73
C ALA A 17 0.27 19.50 16.87
N ASP A 18 0.80 19.32 18.09
CA ASP A 18 2.23 19.37 18.39
C ASP A 18 2.87 17.98 18.52
N PHE A 19 2.12 16.91 18.26
CA PHE A 19 2.65 15.56 18.34
C PHE A 19 3.57 15.27 17.15
N GLU A 20 4.84 14.92 17.44
CA GLU A 20 5.79 14.56 16.40
C GLU A 20 5.60 13.10 15.98
N HIS A 21 5.08 12.89 14.78
CA HIS A 21 4.94 11.57 14.18
C HIS A 21 6.29 11.04 13.69
N GLU A 22 6.64 9.82 14.07
CA GLU A 22 7.82 9.14 13.54
C GLU A 22 7.42 8.32 12.30
N LEU A 23 7.85 8.77 11.12
CA LEU A 23 7.62 8.04 9.86
C LEU A 23 8.85 7.22 9.50
N ILE A 24 8.71 5.91 9.56
CA ILE A 24 9.79 4.93 9.39
C ILE A 24 9.80 4.39 7.96
N SER A 25 10.96 4.23 7.35
CA SER A 25 11.14 3.54 6.07
C SER A 25 12.41 2.70 6.03
N ILE A 26 12.43 1.78 5.09
CA ILE A 26 13.63 1.03 4.75
C ILE A 26 14.62 1.93 3.99
N ASP A 27 15.92 1.67 4.17
CA ASP A 27 17.00 2.32 3.41
C ASP A 27 17.13 1.68 2.01
N ASP A 28 16.37 2.22 1.06
CA ASP A 28 16.29 1.77 -0.32
C ASP A 28 15.87 2.98 -1.18
N ASP A 29 16.48 3.16 -2.34
CA ASP A 29 16.38 4.37 -3.14
C ASP A 29 14.97 4.91 -3.35
N TRP A 30 14.08 4.11 -3.92
CA TRP A 30 12.75 4.59 -4.27
C TRP A 30 11.80 4.66 -3.06
N ARG A 31 11.95 3.74 -2.08
CA ARG A 31 11.13 3.75 -0.85
C ARG A 31 11.47 4.95 0.00
N ARG A 32 12.77 5.20 0.18
CA ARG A 32 13.28 6.36 0.89
C ARG A 32 12.78 7.65 0.25
N SER A 33 12.99 7.82 -1.06
CA SER A 33 12.57 9.02 -1.79
C SER A 33 11.06 9.26 -1.72
N THR A 34 10.25 8.20 -1.85
CA THR A 34 8.78 8.29 -1.70
C THR A 34 8.40 8.76 -0.30
N THR A 35 9.02 8.18 0.72
CA THR A 35 8.70 8.50 2.11
C THR A 35 9.20 9.90 2.50
N ASP A 36 10.33 10.34 1.95
CA ASP A 36 10.84 11.70 2.16
C ASP A 36 9.89 12.73 1.54
N ALA A 37 9.36 12.47 0.35
CA ALA A 37 8.37 13.33 -0.29
C ALA A 37 7.05 13.38 0.51
N ALA A 38 6.55 12.24 1.01
CA ALA A 38 5.37 12.19 1.86
C ALA A 38 5.58 12.97 3.17
N ALA A 39 6.72 12.77 3.83
CA ALA A 39 7.06 13.49 5.05
C ALA A 39 7.15 15.01 4.83
N ALA A 40 7.70 15.44 3.69
CA ALA A 40 7.75 16.87 3.34
C ALA A 40 6.34 17.45 3.21
N GLN A 41 5.45 16.80 2.47
CA GLN A 41 4.07 17.26 2.29
C GLN A 41 3.27 17.30 3.62
N ILE A 42 3.47 16.34 4.51
CA ILE A 42 2.85 16.35 5.83
C ILE A 42 3.37 17.54 6.66
N ARG A 43 4.68 17.81 6.63
CA ARG A 43 5.25 19.00 7.30
C ARG A 43 4.76 20.31 6.70
N ASP A 44 4.62 20.38 5.38
CA ASP A 44 4.09 21.56 4.68
C ASP A 44 2.63 21.83 5.08
N ALA A 45 1.87 20.81 5.45
CA ALA A 45 0.55 20.93 6.06
C ALA A 45 0.60 21.38 7.55
N GLY A 46 1.78 21.59 8.13
CA GLY A 46 1.98 22.02 9.51
C GLY A 46 1.90 20.88 10.54
N ILE A 47 2.00 19.63 10.11
CA ILE A 47 1.98 18.44 10.99
C ILE A 47 3.43 17.99 11.24
N PRO A 48 3.91 17.94 12.50
CA PRO A 48 5.28 17.56 12.81
C PRO A 48 5.57 16.09 12.46
N VAL A 49 6.60 15.86 11.64
CA VAL A 49 7.03 14.50 11.24
C VAL A 49 8.54 14.38 11.34
N ARG A 50 9.01 13.38 12.10
CA ARG A 50 10.39 12.94 12.13
C ARG A 50 10.58 11.73 11.23
N ARG A 51 11.64 11.71 10.46
CA ARG A 51 12.01 10.59 9.59
C ARG A 51 12.99 9.66 10.28
N THR A 52 12.72 8.36 10.22
CA THR A 52 13.63 7.29 10.63
C THR A 52 13.85 6.32 9.47
N ILE A 53 15.11 6.05 9.16
CA ILE A 53 15.51 5.18 8.05
C ILE A 53 16.23 3.98 8.64
N LEU A 54 15.74 2.78 8.35
CA LEU A 54 16.27 1.54 8.89
C LEU A 54 16.89 0.66 7.79
N PRO A 55 18.00 -0.03 8.07
CA PRO A 55 18.49 -1.08 7.19
C PRO A 55 17.43 -2.15 6.95
N GLY A 56 17.42 -2.74 5.75
CA GLY A 56 16.44 -3.76 5.38
C GLY A 56 16.37 -4.94 6.34
N SER A 57 17.51 -5.37 6.88
CA SER A 57 17.57 -6.45 7.87
C SER A 57 16.84 -6.13 9.17
N THR A 58 16.82 -4.87 9.59
CA THR A 58 16.09 -4.42 10.78
C THR A 58 14.62 -4.16 10.44
N PHE A 59 14.36 -3.44 9.36
CA PHE A 59 13.02 -3.05 8.98
C PHE A 59 12.09 -4.27 8.80
N TRP A 60 12.51 -5.27 8.01
CA TRP A 60 11.67 -6.43 7.71
C TRP A 60 11.44 -7.40 8.87
N ASN A 61 12.22 -7.30 9.95
CA ASN A 61 11.93 -8.08 11.15
C ASN A 61 10.72 -7.53 11.94
N ASP A 62 10.49 -6.23 11.86
CA ASP A 62 9.48 -5.54 12.67
C ASP A 62 8.46 -4.71 11.87
N TRP A 63 8.46 -4.82 10.54
CA TRP A 63 7.67 -3.98 9.63
C TRP A 63 6.17 -3.92 9.95
N ALA A 64 5.58 -5.00 10.46
CA ALA A 64 4.18 -5.06 10.86
C ALA A 64 3.91 -4.51 12.28
N LYS A 65 4.93 -3.96 12.96
CA LYS A 65 4.81 -3.45 14.34
C LYS A 65 5.00 -1.95 14.44
N PHE A 66 5.47 -1.31 13.39
CA PHE A 66 5.69 0.14 13.41
C PHE A 66 4.36 0.88 13.38
N PRO A 67 4.16 1.89 14.24
CA PRO A 67 2.90 2.64 14.29
C PRO A 67 2.68 3.50 13.05
N PHE A 68 3.74 3.96 12.38
CA PHE A 68 3.66 4.74 11.15
C PHE A 68 4.90 4.47 10.29
N SER A 69 4.73 3.70 9.25
CA SER A 69 5.81 3.31 8.36
C SER A 69 5.37 3.30 6.90
N SER A 70 6.36 3.31 6.02
CA SER A 70 6.15 3.20 4.58
C SER A 70 6.62 1.85 4.08
N THR A 71 5.69 1.04 3.62
CA THR A 71 5.93 -0.26 3.02
C THR A 71 5.51 -0.30 1.56
N ASN A 72 5.63 -1.44 0.93
CA ASN A 72 5.05 -1.70 -0.38
C ASN A 72 4.54 -3.12 -0.48
N TRP A 73 3.50 -3.29 -1.26
CA TRP A 73 2.98 -4.59 -1.62
C TRP A 73 3.27 -4.90 -3.08
N ASN A 74 3.73 -6.12 -3.32
CA ASN A 74 3.89 -6.61 -4.67
C ASN A 74 2.52 -6.86 -5.30
N HIS A 75 2.44 -6.71 -6.61
CA HIS A 75 1.25 -6.98 -7.40
C HIS A 75 0.62 -8.33 -7.06
N ARG A 76 -0.70 -8.35 -7.01
CA ARG A 76 -1.53 -9.55 -6.96
C ARG A 76 -2.53 -9.52 -8.11
N PRO A 77 -2.88 -10.67 -8.71
CA PRO A 77 -3.86 -10.73 -9.79
C PRO A 77 -5.21 -10.12 -9.43
N LEU A 78 -5.60 -10.21 -8.18
CA LEU A 78 -6.87 -9.66 -7.67
C LEU A 78 -6.59 -8.80 -6.44
N GLY A 79 -7.20 -7.61 -6.39
CA GLY A 79 -7.07 -6.69 -5.25
C GLY A 79 -7.48 -7.31 -3.91
N ILE A 80 -8.50 -8.17 -3.92
CA ILE A 80 -8.96 -8.90 -2.73
C ILE A 80 -7.85 -9.73 -2.07
N GLN A 81 -6.86 -10.21 -2.81
CA GLN A 81 -5.77 -11.02 -2.27
C GLN A 81 -4.87 -10.20 -1.32
N THR A 82 -4.59 -8.95 -1.65
CA THR A 82 -3.85 -8.06 -0.76
C THR A 82 -4.66 -7.73 0.49
N LEU A 83 -5.94 -7.47 0.33
CA LEU A 83 -6.83 -7.18 1.47
C LEU A 83 -6.92 -8.36 2.45
N GLN A 84 -7.00 -9.58 1.94
CA GLN A 84 -6.99 -10.80 2.76
C GLN A 84 -5.68 -11.01 3.53
N LEU A 85 -4.56 -10.59 2.96
CA LEU A 85 -3.23 -10.78 3.55
C LEU A 85 -2.84 -9.71 4.55
N ALA A 86 -3.26 -8.44 4.31
CA ALA A 86 -2.73 -7.30 5.02
C ALA A 86 -3.76 -6.51 5.84
N TYR A 87 -5.06 -6.61 5.52
CA TYR A 87 -6.09 -5.76 6.13
C TYR A 87 -7.08 -6.53 7.01
N ARG A 88 -7.29 -7.81 6.75
CA ARG A 88 -8.18 -8.62 7.56
C ARG A 88 -7.72 -8.66 9.01
N SER A 89 -8.68 -8.60 9.94
CA SER A 89 -8.39 -8.66 11.37
C SER A 89 -7.61 -9.93 11.77
N GLY A 90 -6.56 -9.75 12.55
CA GLY A 90 -5.80 -10.84 13.17
C GLY A 90 -4.88 -11.64 12.23
N VAL A 91 -4.66 -11.21 10.99
CA VAL A 91 -3.66 -11.85 10.12
C VAL A 91 -2.25 -11.33 10.43
N ASP A 92 -1.24 -12.19 10.28
CA ASP A 92 0.15 -11.89 10.66
C ASP A 92 0.75 -10.70 9.91
N TRP A 93 0.27 -10.41 8.69
CA TRP A 93 0.77 -9.32 7.86
C TRP A 93 -0.10 -8.06 7.92
N ASN A 94 -0.98 -7.95 8.91
CA ASN A 94 -1.75 -6.74 9.14
C ASN A 94 -0.85 -5.67 9.79
N GLU A 95 -0.13 -4.96 8.95
CA GLU A 95 0.78 -3.89 9.35
C GLU A 95 0.08 -2.61 9.83
N PHE A 96 -1.22 -2.53 9.61
CA PHE A 96 -2.04 -1.36 9.95
C PHE A 96 -2.62 -1.42 11.37
N GLY A 97 -2.56 -2.57 12.04
CA GLY A 97 -3.31 -2.79 13.28
C GLY A 97 -4.83 -2.70 13.09
N TYR A 98 -5.29 -2.77 11.84
CA TYR A 98 -6.70 -2.59 11.50
C TYR A 98 -7.55 -3.76 11.95
N SER A 99 -8.66 -3.48 12.58
CA SER A 99 -9.62 -4.49 13.02
C SER A 99 -11.03 -3.92 12.95
N ASN A 100 -11.78 -4.34 11.94
CA ASN A 100 -13.16 -3.92 11.71
C ASN A 100 -14.00 -5.12 11.28
N PRO A 101 -14.95 -5.59 12.12
CA PRO A 101 -15.79 -6.76 11.80
C PRO A 101 -16.65 -6.59 10.55
N GLU A 102 -17.08 -5.35 10.25
CA GLU A 102 -17.85 -5.08 9.03
C GLU A 102 -16.97 -5.20 7.79
N PHE A 103 -15.75 -4.70 7.85
CA PHE A 103 -14.75 -4.90 6.80
C PHE A 103 -14.49 -6.39 6.56
N ASP A 104 -14.29 -7.18 7.61
CA ASP A 104 -14.05 -8.61 7.51
C ASP A 104 -15.23 -9.35 6.87
N ALA A 105 -16.46 -8.96 7.21
CA ALA A 105 -17.66 -9.50 6.61
C ALA A 105 -17.78 -9.18 5.13
N LEU A 106 -17.53 -7.93 4.74
CA LEU A 106 -17.50 -7.50 3.33
C LEU A 106 -16.41 -8.23 2.54
N LEU A 107 -15.25 -8.43 3.15
CA LEU A 107 -14.12 -9.13 2.52
C LEU A 107 -14.47 -10.62 2.31
N ALA A 108 -15.17 -11.25 3.25
CA ALA A 108 -15.67 -12.61 3.10
C ALA A 108 -16.74 -12.70 2.00
N GLU A 109 -17.68 -11.75 1.95
CA GLU A 109 -18.68 -11.62 0.89
C GLU A 109 -18.00 -11.51 -0.49
N ALA A 110 -17.09 -10.56 -0.67
CA ALA A 110 -16.36 -10.35 -1.92
C ALA A 110 -15.58 -11.59 -2.37
N SER A 111 -15.05 -12.36 -1.41
CA SER A 111 -14.31 -13.59 -1.68
C SER A 111 -15.19 -14.73 -2.21
N SER A 112 -16.48 -14.72 -1.89
CA SER A 112 -17.44 -15.72 -2.36
C SER A 112 -17.97 -15.46 -3.78
N ILE A 113 -17.78 -14.25 -4.30
CA ILE A 113 -18.30 -13.83 -5.60
C ILE A 113 -17.27 -14.12 -6.70
N ALA A 114 -17.55 -15.07 -7.58
CA ALA A 114 -16.68 -15.41 -8.70
C ALA A 114 -16.75 -14.37 -9.84
N ASP A 115 -17.94 -13.84 -10.09
CA ASP A 115 -18.16 -12.82 -11.13
C ASP A 115 -17.46 -11.50 -10.78
N ALA A 116 -16.65 -10.98 -11.71
CA ALA A 116 -15.82 -9.81 -11.46
C ALA A 116 -16.64 -8.51 -11.34
N ASP A 117 -17.73 -8.39 -12.08
CA ASP A 117 -18.56 -7.18 -12.07
C ASP A 117 -19.41 -7.12 -10.81
N ALA A 118 -20.02 -8.24 -10.42
CA ALA A 118 -20.75 -8.35 -9.16
C ALA A 118 -19.83 -8.09 -7.95
N ARG A 119 -18.62 -8.64 -7.96
CA ARG A 119 -17.65 -8.41 -6.89
C ARG A 119 -17.21 -6.95 -6.81
N ARG A 120 -17.17 -6.21 -7.92
CA ARG A 120 -16.76 -4.80 -7.96
C ARG A 120 -17.60 -3.91 -7.06
N GLU A 121 -18.89 -4.18 -6.92
CA GLU A 121 -19.77 -3.41 -6.03
C GLU A 121 -19.35 -3.56 -4.56
N VAL A 122 -19.10 -4.78 -4.13
CA VAL A 122 -18.64 -5.06 -2.76
C VAL A 122 -17.24 -4.47 -2.52
N MET A 123 -16.34 -4.61 -3.50
CA MET A 123 -15.01 -4.01 -3.43
C MET A 123 -15.06 -2.49 -3.34
N GLY A 124 -16.03 -1.84 -3.98
CA GLY A 124 -16.26 -0.39 -3.85
C GLY A 124 -16.61 0.03 -2.42
N ARG A 125 -17.47 -0.74 -1.74
CA ARG A 125 -17.80 -0.52 -0.33
C ARG A 125 -16.59 -0.72 0.57
N ILE A 126 -15.80 -1.75 0.35
CA ILE A 126 -14.54 -2.02 1.07
C ILE A 126 -13.56 -0.84 0.92
N GLN A 127 -13.38 -0.34 -0.30
CA GLN A 127 -12.48 0.79 -0.57
C GLN A 127 -12.96 2.07 0.12
N ALA A 128 -14.26 2.34 0.11
CA ALA A 128 -14.84 3.49 0.81
C ALA A 128 -14.58 3.40 2.32
N MET A 129 -14.76 2.22 2.91
CA MET A 129 -14.50 1.99 4.34
C MET A 129 -13.02 2.20 4.71
N ILE A 130 -12.08 1.66 3.92
CA ILE A 130 -10.63 1.87 4.16
C ILE A 130 -10.28 3.37 4.11
N LEU A 131 -10.91 4.11 3.19
CA LEU A 131 -10.68 5.55 3.05
C LEU A 131 -11.27 6.33 4.22
N GLU A 132 -12.48 6.00 4.65
CA GLU A 132 -13.16 6.65 5.77
C GLU A 132 -12.45 6.37 7.11
N ASP A 133 -12.04 5.13 7.32
CA ASP A 133 -11.30 4.72 8.51
C ASP A 133 -9.83 5.22 8.52
N GLY A 134 -9.35 5.82 7.43
CA GLY A 134 -7.99 6.37 7.34
C GLY A 134 -6.88 5.33 7.50
N VAL A 135 -7.12 4.08 7.09
CA VAL A 135 -6.24 2.93 7.36
C VAL A 135 -4.87 3.08 6.72
N THR A 136 -4.80 3.67 5.52
CA THR A 136 -3.56 3.78 4.76
C THR A 136 -3.54 5.02 3.87
N ILE A 137 -2.35 5.54 3.65
CA ILE A 137 -2.09 6.56 2.63
C ILE A 137 -1.49 5.84 1.42
N GLN A 138 -2.24 5.76 0.32
CA GLN A 138 -1.81 5.15 -0.94
C GLN A 138 -1.37 6.23 -1.94
N PRO A 139 -0.08 6.60 -2.01
CA PRO A 139 0.34 7.73 -2.84
C PRO A 139 0.29 7.44 -4.33
N TYR A 140 0.61 6.22 -4.76
CA TYR A 140 0.60 5.82 -6.16
C TYR A 140 0.71 4.31 -6.36
N TRP A 141 0.42 3.86 -7.56
CA TRP A 141 0.74 2.53 -8.08
C TRP A 141 2.02 2.61 -8.89
N ARG A 142 3.04 1.88 -8.49
CA ARG A 142 4.31 1.84 -9.22
C ARG A 142 4.16 0.97 -10.48
N PRO A 143 4.44 1.52 -11.68
CA PRO A 143 4.42 0.72 -12.89
C PRO A 143 5.52 -0.34 -12.88
N LEU A 144 5.22 -1.46 -13.49
CA LEU A 144 6.18 -2.52 -13.76
C LEU A 144 6.57 -2.45 -15.22
N PHE A 145 7.85 -2.61 -15.49
CA PHE A 145 8.36 -2.63 -16.86
C PHE A 145 9.47 -3.66 -17.00
N ARG A 146 9.66 -4.09 -18.22
CA ARG A 146 10.72 -5.01 -18.64
C ARG A 146 11.49 -4.36 -19.78
N HIS A 147 12.81 -4.40 -19.67
CA HIS A 147 13.72 -3.95 -20.72
C HIS A 147 14.31 -5.16 -21.42
N TYR A 148 14.37 -5.11 -22.74
CA TYR A 148 15.02 -6.15 -23.56
C TYR A 148 15.56 -5.53 -24.85
N VAL A 149 16.51 -6.22 -25.47
CA VAL A 149 17.04 -5.82 -26.77
C VAL A 149 16.11 -6.24 -27.90
N ASP A 150 16.15 -5.51 -29.01
CA ASP A 150 15.34 -5.80 -30.19
C ASP A 150 15.57 -7.24 -30.70
N GLY A 151 14.51 -7.79 -31.26
CA GLY A 151 14.50 -9.16 -31.79
C GLY A 151 14.11 -10.24 -30.78
N PHE A 152 13.87 -9.89 -29.50
CA PHE A 152 13.22 -10.82 -28.57
C PHE A 152 11.70 -10.72 -28.67
N VAL A 153 11.01 -11.86 -28.50
CA VAL A 153 9.53 -11.98 -28.53
C VAL A 153 9.04 -12.80 -27.34
N GLY A 154 7.74 -12.67 -27.01
CA GLY A 154 7.11 -13.42 -25.92
C GLY A 154 7.45 -12.93 -24.52
N LEU A 155 7.94 -11.70 -24.37
CA LEU A 155 8.43 -11.13 -23.14
C LEU A 155 7.35 -10.38 -22.34
N ASP A 156 6.08 -10.59 -22.64
CA ASP A 156 4.97 -9.94 -21.97
C ASP A 156 4.99 -10.20 -20.46
N MET A 157 4.55 -9.18 -19.71
CA MET A 157 4.44 -9.31 -18.25
C MET A 157 3.31 -10.25 -17.87
N HIS A 158 3.64 -11.27 -17.10
CA HIS A 158 2.61 -12.13 -16.51
C HIS A 158 1.95 -11.46 -15.32
N ILE A 159 0.63 -11.61 -15.19
CA ILE A 159 -0.18 -11.01 -14.13
C ILE A 159 0.29 -11.36 -12.70
N ALA A 160 1.01 -12.46 -12.52
CA ALA A 160 1.57 -12.89 -11.25
C ALA A 160 3.11 -12.79 -11.19
N TYR A 161 3.73 -11.94 -12.01
CA TYR A 161 5.18 -11.73 -12.10
C TYR A 161 6.03 -12.89 -12.61
N PHE A 162 5.46 -14.00 -12.98
CA PHE A 162 6.26 -15.11 -13.48
C PHE A 162 6.88 -14.78 -14.83
N PRO A 163 8.18 -15.00 -15.01
CA PRO A 163 8.79 -15.02 -16.34
C PRO A 163 8.33 -16.29 -17.05
N ASN A 164 7.44 -16.15 -18.02
CA ASN A 164 6.98 -17.27 -18.85
C ASN A 164 8.06 -17.65 -19.87
N LEU A 165 9.18 -18.20 -19.40
CA LEU A 165 10.38 -18.46 -20.19
C LEU A 165 10.11 -19.33 -21.45
N TRP A 166 9.09 -20.16 -21.41
CA TRP A 166 8.67 -21.01 -22.54
C TRP A 166 8.06 -20.23 -23.71
N PHE A 167 7.67 -18.97 -23.52
CA PHE A 167 7.25 -18.08 -24.61
C PHE A 167 8.39 -17.23 -25.18
N TRP A 168 9.53 -17.20 -24.50
CA TRP A 168 10.63 -16.35 -24.91
C TRP A 168 11.33 -16.91 -26.12
N GLY A 169 11.58 -16.09 -27.11
CA GLY A 169 12.29 -16.45 -28.32
C GLY A 169 12.96 -15.25 -28.98
N ARG A 170 13.61 -15.52 -30.09
CA ARG A 170 14.09 -14.49 -31.01
C ARG A 170 13.20 -14.51 -32.25
N ALA A 171 12.84 -13.34 -32.73
CA ALA A 171 12.24 -13.21 -34.06
C ALA A 171 13.24 -13.72 -35.11
N ALA A 172 12.70 -14.42 -36.11
CA ALA A 172 13.51 -14.96 -37.23
C ALA A 172 13.95 -13.81 -38.15
#